data_7ba52b6e80a7b68693a5a4dc126c634e
#
_entry.id   7ba52b6e80a7b68693a5a4dc126c634e
#
_cell.length_a   1.000
_cell.length_b   1.000
_cell.length_c   1.000
_cell.angle_alpha   90.00
_cell.angle_beta   90.00
_cell.angle_gamma   90.00
#
_symmetry.space_group_name_H-M   'P 1'
#
loop_
_entity.id
_entity.type
_entity.pdbx_description
1 polymer ?
#
loop_
_entity_poly.entity_id
_entity_poly.type
_entity_poly.pdbx_seq_one_letter_code
_entity_poly.pdbx_strand_id
1 'polypeptide(L)'
;MTHDDIIKITQTAESAVLEFKETTGQLERGMETLCAFLNARGGTVLFGVSDSGRIKGQDISDKTKRDIVEAIRRIEPTAPIEISYVSVLNTDKFVVALKAEELSYLRPFTYKSRAYQRIESVTTAMPQEMYNQLLMQRGGAYCWEAMTNVNLKIENLDENAIMGAVRAGIRSGRLPEATIREEIPAILEKFNLLYDGKLNNAAVVLFGNKFYDYPQCLLRLARFKGTGKEEFIDNQRVQGNIYKLLDAAMAFFFKHLSISGKIEGLYREEELSIPYKALRESCINAFCHRAYGHPGSSVGIAIYDDRVEIEHTGTFPADVTLENLLKEHHSKPQNPLIANVLYKSEILESWGRGIGLMMSECRRVGIPEPEFHTDGSFVWVVFRYEEENTNKHPTS
;
A
#
# COMPACT_ATOMS: atom_id res chain seq x y z
N MET A 1 -19.92 28.17 -6.85
CA MET A 1 -19.18 29.05 -5.90
C MET A 1 -19.82 30.42 -5.90
N THR A 2 -20.02 31.08 -4.75
CA THR A 2 -20.63 32.40 -4.56
C THR A 2 -19.58 33.49 -4.34
N HIS A 3 -19.98 34.77 -4.36
CA HIS A 3 -19.09 35.91 -4.05
C HIS A 3 -18.56 35.82 -2.61
N ASP A 4 -19.41 35.46 -1.65
CA ASP A 4 -19.03 35.31 -0.25
C ASP A 4 -18.03 34.17 -0.03
N ASP A 5 -18.14 33.09 -0.83
CA ASP A 5 -17.16 32.02 -0.81
C ASP A 5 -15.79 32.50 -1.28
N ILE A 6 -15.74 33.33 -2.35
CA ILE A 6 -14.50 33.92 -2.86
C ILE A 6 -13.86 34.82 -1.78
N ILE A 7 -14.65 35.69 -1.11
CA ILE A 7 -14.14 36.56 -0.05
C ILE A 7 -13.52 35.73 1.08
N LYS A 8 -14.20 34.69 1.54
CA LYS A 8 -13.68 33.82 2.61
C LYS A 8 -12.38 33.13 2.21
N ILE A 9 -12.32 32.57 1.01
CA ILE A 9 -11.16 31.84 0.50
C ILE A 9 -9.96 32.79 0.32
N THR A 10 -10.17 34.02 -0.17
CA THR A 10 -9.11 34.99 -0.41
C THR A 10 -8.55 35.63 0.87
N GLN A 11 -9.17 35.41 2.04
CA GLN A 11 -8.60 35.75 3.35
C GLN A 11 -7.51 34.76 3.79
N THR A 12 -7.38 33.62 3.13
CA THR A 12 -6.32 32.63 3.39
C THR A 12 -5.20 32.79 2.36
N ALA A 13 -4.01 32.36 2.69
CA ALA A 13 -2.88 32.32 1.75
C ALA A 13 -3.01 31.13 0.79
N GLU A 14 -2.28 31.18 -0.32
CA GLU A 14 -2.08 30.01 -1.19
C GLU A 14 -1.58 28.80 -0.41
N SER A 15 -1.99 27.60 -0.81
CA SER A 15 -1.75 26.38 -0.04
C SER A 15 -1.66 25.14 -0.94
N ALA A 16 -1.59 23.99 -0.32
CA ALA A 16 -1.64 22.70 -1.03
C ALA A 16 -2.95 22.47 -1.82
N VAL A 17 -4.00 23.27 -1.60
CA VAL A 17 -5.34 23.14 -2.23
C VAL A 17 -5.90 24.44 -2.79
N LEU A 18 -5.13 25.53 -2.74
CA LEU A 18 -5.57 26.85 -3.21
C LEU A 18 -4.47 27.59 -3.95
N GLU A 19 -4.80 28.15 -5.10
CA GLU A 19 -3.91 28.97 -5.94
C GLU A 19 -4.60 30.21 -6.47
N PHE A 20 -3.89 31.32 -6.53
CA PHE A 20 -4.33 32.60 -7.08
C PHE A 20 -3.60 32.93 -8.37
N LYS A 21 -4.32 33.50 -9.33
CA LYS A 21 -3.77 34.04 -10.56
C LYS A 21 -4.43 35.36 -10.89
N GLU A 22 -3.65 36.35 -11.27
CA GLU A 22 -4.19 37.69 -11.51
C GLU A 22 -5.15 37.74 -12.71
N THR A 23 -4.85 36.95 -13.73
CA THR A 23 -5.70 36.90 -14.95
C THR A 23 -5.57 35.53 -15.66
N THR A 24 -6.49 35.26 -16.58
CA THR A 24 -6.39 34.12 -17.51
C THR A 24 -5.21 34.23 -18.52
N GLY A 25 -4.46 35.32 -18.54
CA GLY A 25 -3.12 35.35 -19.19
C GLY A 25 -2.16 34.33 -18.59
N GLN A 26 -2.42 33.88 -17.35
CA GLN A 26 -1.64 32.84 -16.64
C GLN A 26 -2.31 31.46 -16.69
N LEU A 27 -3.23 31.23 -17.67
CA LEU A 27 -4.05 30.02 -17.74
C LEU A 27 -3.21 28.74 -17.73
N GLU A 28 -2.09 28.71 -18.46
CA GLU A 28 -1.20 27.54 -18.51
C GLU A 28 -0.70 27.16 -17.12
N ARG A 29 -0.19 28.12 -16.34
CA ARG A 29 0.29 27.88 -14.98
C ARG A 29 -0.84 27.44 -14.04
N GLY A 30 -2.05 28.02 -14.23
CA GLY A 30 -3.23 27.60 -13.49
C GLY A 30 -3.63 26.16 -13.80
N MET A 31 -3.51 25.72 -15.06
CA MET A 31 -3.78 24.32 -15.43
C MET A 31 -2.72 23.35 -14.90
N GLU A 32 -1.44 23.73 -14.87
CA GLU A 32 -0.39 22.93 -14.22
C GLU A 32 -0.70 22.70 -12.74
N THR A 33 -1.14 23.78 -12.05
CA THR A 33 -1.56 23.67 -10.65
C THR A 33 -2.83 22.84 -10.47
N LEU A 34 -3.83 23.01 -11.35
CA LEU A 34 -5.06 22.20 -11.32
C LEU A 34 -4.75 20.72 -11.54
N CYS A 35 -3.83 20.40 -12.44
CA CYS A 35 -3.32 19.04 -12.63
C CYS A 35 -2.63 18.51 -11.35
N ALA A 36 -1.82 19.34 -10.68
CA ALA A 36 -1.20 18.97 -9.42
C ALA A 36 -2.24 18.71 -8.30
N PHE A 37 -3.32 19.51 -8.26
CA PHE A 37 -4.43 19.31 -7.33
C PHE A 37 -5.17 17.98 -7.58
N LEU A 38 -5.42 17.61 -8.84
CA LEU A 38 -5.99 16.32 -9.20
C LEU A 38 -5.09 15.14 -8.78
N ASN A 39 -3.79 15.34 -8.79
CA ASN A 39 -2.82 14.36 -8.30
C ASN A 39 -2.66 14.35 -6.77
N ALA A 40 -3.33 15.27 -6.08
CA ALA A 40 -3.32 15.37 -4.62
C ALA A 40 -4.75 15.27 -4.05
N ARG A 41 -5.20 16.16 -3.21
CA ARG A 41 -6.49 16.12 -2.50
C ARG A 41 -7.60 16.95 -3.18
N GLY A 42 -7.44 17.28 -4.46
CA GLY A 42 -8.26 18.30 -5.10
C GLY A 42 -7.79 19.71 -4.72
N GLY A 43 -8.54 20.72 -5.17
CA GLY A 43 -8.23 22.12 -4.87
C GLY A 43 -8.89 23.09 -5.83
N THR A 44 -8.64 24.39 -5.60
CA THR A 44 -9.26 25.49 -6.35
C THR A 44 -8.20 26.46 -6.89
N VAL A 45 -8.31 26.79 -8.17
CA VAL A 45 -7.54 27.88 -8.81
C VAL A 45 -8.48 29.04 -9.06
N LEU A 46 -8.12 30.23 -8.57
CA LEU A 46 -8.87 31.48 -8.76
C LEU A 46 -8.11 32.39 -9.72
N PHE A 47 -8.75 32.80 -10.83
CA PHE A 47 -8.24 33.84 -11.73
C PHE A 47 -8.99 35.15 -11.48
N GLY A 48 -8.28 36.25 -11.42
CA GLY A 48 -8.79 37.57 -11.04
C GLY A 48 -8.45 37.93 -9.60
N VAL A 49 -7.51 37.19 -8.97
CA VAL A 49 -7.03 37.40 -7.60
C VAL A 49 -5.51 37.53 -7.62
N SER A 50 -4.96 38.52 -6.91
CA SER A 50 -3.50 38.66 -6.75
C SER A 50 -2.95 37.68 -5.74
N ASP A 51 -1.64 37.41 -5.74
CA ASP A 51 -0.96 36.53 -4.79
C ASP A 51 -1.16 36.97 -3.32
N SER A 52 -1.49 38.26 -3.08
CA SER A 52 -1.85 38.77 -1.74
C SER A 52 -3.32 38.55 -1.34
N GLY A 53 -4.10 37.82 -2.14
CA GLY A 53 -5.53 37.58 -1.90
C GLY A 53 -6.43 38.75 -2.29
N ARG A 54 -5.93 39.84 -2.89
CA ARG A 54 -6.76 40.97 -3.31
C ARG A 54 -7.54 40.63 -4.58
N ILE A 55 -8.88 40.71 -4.50
CA ILE A 55 -9.78 40.51 -5.65
C ILE A 55 -9.68 41.69 -6.60
N LYS A 56 -9.18 41.42 -7.83
CA LYS A 56 -9.07 42.42 -8.92
C LYS A 56 -10.18 42.23 -9.96
N GLY A 57 -10.60 40.99 -10.14
CA GLY A 57 -11.49 40.60 -11.24
C GLY A 57 -10.85 40.78 -12.62
N GLN A 58 -11.48 40.21 -13.64
CA GLN A 58 -11.06 40.33 -15.04
C GLN A 58 -12.27 40.30 -15.97
N ASP A 59 -12.11 40.79 -17.20
CA ASP A 59 -13.10 40.73 -18.23
C ASP A 59 -13.21 39.30 -18.77
N ILE A 60 -14.47 38.86 -19.02
CA ILE A 60 -14.74 37.51 -19.54
C ILE A 60 -15.45 37.65 -20.90
N SER A 61 -14.74 37.22 -21.93
CA SER A 61 -15.29 37.10 -23.29
C SER A 61 -15.64 35.65 -23.62
N ASP A 62 -16.38 35.42 -24.69
CA ASP A 62 -16.66 34.07 -25.20
C ASP A 62 -15.37 33.35 -25.64
N LYS A 63 -14.36 34.14 -26.06
CA LYS A 63 -13.01 33.59 -26.32
C LYS A 63 -12.39 33.07 -25.02
N THR A 64 -12.42 33.85 -23.94
CA THR A 64 -11.89 33.45 -22.63
C THR A 64 -12.53 32.14 -22.14
N LYS A 65 -13.86 32.00 -22.28
CA LYS A 65 -14.57 30.78 -21.91
C LYS A 65 -14.13 29.58 -22.74
N ARG A 66 -13.99 29.76 -24.07
CA ARG A 66 -13.48 28.68 -24.95
C ARG A 66 -12.07 28.27 -24.62
N ASP A 67 -11.18 29.23 -24.38
CA ASP A 67 -9.77 28.97 -24.04
C ASP A 67 -9.66 28.15 -22.73
N ILE A 68 -10.48 28.45 -21.71
CA ILE A 68 -10.55 27.69 -20.45
C ILE A 68 -11.00 26.26 -20.72
N VAL A 69 -12.10 26.05 -21.45
CA VAL A 69 -12.61 24.69 -21.73
C VAL A 69 -11.60 23.89 -22.54
N GLU A 70 -10.93 24.51 -23.51
CA GLU A 70 -9.91 23.84 -24.31
C GLU A 70 -8.68 23.47 -23.47
N ALA A 71 -8.26 24.32 -22.53
CA ALA A 71 -7.17 24.03 -21.61
C ALA A 71 -7.53 22.86 -20.67
N ILE A 72 -8.75 22.81 -20.14
CA ILE A 72 -9.22 21.71 -19.30
C ILE A 72 -9.24 20.38 -20.08
N ARG A 73 -9.62 20.39 -21.37
CA ARG A 73 -9.60 19.18 -22.22
C ARG A 73 -8.20 18.57 -22.43
N ARG A 74 -7.14 19.32 -22.16
CA ARG A 74 -5.76 18.82 -22.23
C ARG A 74 -5.30 18.13 -20.94
N ILE A 75 -6.19 18.02 -19.94
CA ILE A 75 -5.97 17.20 -18.75
C ILE A 75 -6.37 15.76 -19.06
N GLU A 76 -5.48 14.83 -18.86
CA GLU A 76 -5.68 13.41 -19.08
C GLU A 76 -5.32 12.60 -17.82
N PRO A 77 -6.20 11.64 -17.43
CA PRO A 77 -7.51 11.34 -17.98
C PRO A 77 -8.50 12.49 -17.77
N THR A 78 -9.62 12.48 -18.49
CA THR A 78 -10.66 13.50 -18.34
C THR A 78 -11.15 13.57 -16.88
N ALA A 79 -11.13 14.78 -16.32
CA ALA A 79 -11.59 15.04 -14.95
C ALA A 79 -12.80 15.99 -14.98
N PRO A 80 -13.81 15.79 -14.12
CA PRO A 80 -14.89 16.77 -13.90
C PRO A 80 -14.31 17.98 -13.16
N ILE A 81 -14.23 19.12 -13.83
CA ILE A 81 -13.80 20.39 -13.26
C ILE A 81 -15.01 21.32 -13.19
N GLU A 82 -15.33 21.78 -11.99
CA GLU A 82 -16.36 22.79 -11.79
C GLU A 82 -15.82 24.16 -12.19
N ILE A 83 -16.50 24.83 -13.12
CA ILE A 83 -16.16 26.19 -13.58
C ILE A 83 -17.20 27.14 -13.05
N SER A 84 -16.80 28.15 -12.28
CA SER A 84 -17.67 29.21 -11.78
C SER A 84 -17.15 30.58 -12.23
N TYR A 85 -18.05 31.41 -12.76
CA TYR A 85 -17.79 32.81 -13.09
C TYR A 85 -18.54 33.69 -12.08
N VAL A 86 -17.79 34.27 -11.13
CA VAL A 86 -18.35 35.01 -10.00
C VAL A 86 -18.14 36.49 -10.21
N SER A 87 -19.22 37.29 -10.27
CA SER A 87 -19.14 38.74 -10.44
C SER A 87 -18.50 39.42 -9.23
N VAL A 88 -17.66 40.42 -9.49
CA VAL A 88 -17.07 41.26 -8.45
C VAL A 88 -18.00 42.45 -8.19
N LEU A 89 -18.39 42.64 -6.94
CA LEU A 89 -19.35 43.69 -6.56
C LEU A 89 -18.90 45.09 -7.04
N ASN A 90 -19.85 45.87 -7.53
CA ASN A 90 -19.64 47.22 -8.07
C ASN A 90 -18.69 47.31 -9.28
N THR A 91 -18.51 46.24 -10.04
CA THR A 91 -17.72 46.22 -11.26
C THR A 91 -18.32 45.27 -12.28
N ASP A 92 -17.98 45.43 -13.58
CA ASP A 92 -18.34 44.48 -14.63
C ASP A 92 -17.38 43.31 -14.78
N LYS A 93 -16.50 43.11 -13.75
CA LYS A 93 -15.46 42.09 -13.74
C LYS A 93 -15.87 40.83 -13.02
N PHE A 94 -15.18 39.74 -13.32
CA PHE A 94 -15.45 38.43 -12.76
C PHE A 94 -14.18 37.79 -12.20
N VAL A 95 -14.35 36.97 -11.16
CA VAL A 95 -13.36 35.96 -10.76
C VAL A 95 -13.77 34.65 -11.41
N VAL A 96 -12.82 33.96 -12.04
CA VAL A 96 -13.04 32.60 -12.54
C VAL A 96 -12.47 31.63 -11.52
N ALA A 97 -13.31 30.74 -11.03
CA ALA A 97 -12.92 29.67 -10.13
C ALA A 97 -12.97 28.31 -10.85
N LEU A 98 -11.86 27.58 -10.83
CA LEU A 98 -11.76 26.21 -11.32
C LEU A 98 -11.54 25.30 -10.13
N LYS A 99 -12.51 24.44 -9.81
CA LYS A 99 -12.45 23.52 -8.68
C LYS A 99 -12.29 22.09 -9.17
N ALA A 100 -11.26 21.41 -8.69
CA ALA A 100 -11.02 20.00 -8.86
C ALA A 100 -11.33 19.25 -7.57
N GLU A 101 -12.09 18.19 -7.67
CA GLU A 101 -12.33 17.25 -6.56
C GLU A 101 -11.24 16.19 -6.50
N GLU A 102 -11.13 15.50 -5.38
CA GLU A 102 -10.22 14.37 -5.23
C GLU A 102 -10.69 13.18 -6.04
N LEU A 103 -9.84 12.68 -6.95
CA LEU A 103 -10.12 11.53 -7.82
C LEU A 103 -8.99 10.51 -7.75
N SER A 104 -8.77 9.94 -6.55
CA SER A 104 -7.65 9.05 -6.27
C SER A 104 -7.56 7.84 -7.21
N TYR A 105 -8.70 7.30 -7.65
CA TYR A 105 -8.80 6.14 -8.55
C TYR A 105 -8.41 6.43 -10.01
N LEU A 106 -8.30 7.71 -10.41
CA LEU A 106 -7.91 8.11 -11.77
C LEU A 106 -6.48 8.65 -11.87
N ARG A 107 -5.78 8.84 -10.74
CA ARG A 107 -4.38 9.31 -10.73
C ARG A 107 -3.46 8.30 -11.42
N PRO A 108 -2.37 8.75 -12.06
CA PRO A 108 -1.95 10.13 -12.19
C PRO A 108 -2.65 10.87 -13.34
N PHE A 109 -2.86 12.17 -13.15
CA PHE A 109 -3.30 13.09 -14.18
C PHE A 109 -2.10 13.79 -14.82
N THR A 110 -2.24 14.11 -16.10
CA THR A 110 -1.25 14.89 -16.85
C THR A 110 -1.92 16.11 -17.48
N TYR A 111 -1.17 17.19 -17.65
CA TYR A 111 -1.51 18.32 -18.49
C TYR A 111 -0.49 18.46 -19.58
N LYS A 112 -0.93 18.43 -20.84
CA LYS A 112 -0.01 18.39 -22.02
C LYS A 112 1.04 17.28 -21.89
N SER A 113 0.61 16.07 -21.54
CA SER A 113 1.44 14.87 -21.37
C SER A 113 2.50 14.96 -20.25
N ARG A 114 2.39 15.93 -19.33
CA ARG A 114 3.29 16.08 -18.19
C ARG A 114 2.50 16.04 -16.88
N ALA A 115 2.92 15.21 -15.94
CA ALA A 115 2.34 15.18 -14.60
C ALA A 115 2.97 16.26 -13.70
N TYR A 116 2.13 16.82 -12.83
CA TYR A 116 2.52 17.83 -11.85
C TYR A 116 2.14 17.39 -10.45
N GLN A 117 2.93 17.85 -9.49
CA GLN A 117 2.68 17.66 -8.05
C GLN A 117 2.68 18.99 -7.33
N ARG A 118 2.02 19.03 -6.18
CA ARG A 118 2.00 20.21 -5.31
C ARG A 118 2.75 19.90 -4.01
N ILE A 119 3.72 20.75 -3.69
CA ILE A 119 4.46 20.71 -2.43
C ILE A 119 4.22 22.06 -1.76
N GLU A 120 3.47 22.04 -0.64
CA GLU A 120 2.97 23.26 0.00
C GLU A 120 2.20 24.15 -0.99
N SER A 121 2.75 25.33 -1.33
CA SER A 121 2.19 26.26 -2.30
C SER A 121 2.94 26.27 -3.65
N VAL A 122 3.85 25.31 -3.91
CA VAL A 122 4.66 25.28 -5.13
C VAL A 122 4.24 24.12 -6.03
N THR A 123 3.92 24.43 -7.28
CA THR A 123 3.67 23.44 -8.32
C THR A 123 4.96 23.08 -9.07
N THR A 124 5.29 21.80 -9.10
CA THR A 124 6.48 21.26 -9.79
C THR A 124 6.11 20.10 -10.67
N ALA A 125 6.98 19.78 -11.64
CA ALA A 125 6.83 18.53 -12.37
C ALA A 125 6.95 17.35 -11.42
N MET A 126 6.08 16.36 -11.61
CA MET A 126 6.11 15.13 -10.81
C MET A 126 7.32 14.28 -11.23
N PRO A 127 8.11 13.76 -10.27
CA PRO A 127 9.15 12.78 -10.56
C PRO A 127 8.59 11.52 -11.22
N GLN A 128 9.36 10.93 -12.13
CA GLN A 128 8.93 9.73 -12.87
C GLN A 128 8.60 8.56 -11.93
N GLU A 129 9.35 8.42 -10.85
CA GLU A 129 9.12 7.38 -9.85
C GLU A 129 7.75 7.53 -9.19
N MET A 130 7.39 8.75 -8.76
CA MET A 130 6.08 9.03 -8.18
C MET A 130 4.95 8.82 -9.18
N TYR A 131 5.15 9.22 -10.44
CA TYR A 131 4.19 8.97 -11.52
C TYR A 131 3.93 7.46 -11.70
N ASN A 132 4.99 6.66 -11.72
CA ASN A 132 4.88 5.20 -11.83
C ASN A 132 4.18 4.58 -10.61
N GLN A 133 4.45 5.10 -9.40
CA GLN A 133 3.76 4.65 -8.18
C GLN A 133 2.25 4.92 -8.27
N LEU A 134 1.84 6.11 -8.70
CA LEU A 134 0.42 6.45 -8.88
C LEU A 134 -0.24 5.60 -9.96
N LEU A 135 0.46 5.29 -11.07
CA LEU A 135 -0.04 4.35 -12.08
C LEU A 135 -0.29 2.97 -11.49
N MET A 136 0.62 2.47 -10.66
CA MET A 136 0.46 1.16 -10.00
C MET A 136 -0.69 1.15 -8.98
N GLN A 137 -1.00 2.30 -8.38
CA GLN A 137 -2.12 2.46 -7.44
C GLN A 137 -3.47 2.63 -8.15
N ARG A 138 -3.48 2.96 -9.44
CA ARG A 138 -4.66 3.26 -10.24
C ARG A 138 -5.52 2.03 -10.46
N GLY A 139 -6.47 1.81 -9.55
CA GLY A 139 -7.55 0.80 -9.66
C GLY A 139 -7.09 -0.64 -9.98
N GLY A 140 -7.86 -1.64 -9.60
CA GLY A 140 -7.51 -3.06 -9.72
C GLY A 140 -7.07 -3.56 -11.11
N ALA A 141 -7.40 -2.86 -12.20
CA ALA A 141 -6.96 -3.21 -13.56
C ALA A 141 -5.47 -2.92 -13.84
N TYR A 142 -4.81 -2.09 -13.04
CA TYR A 142 -3.39 -1.72 -13.17
C TYR A 142 -2.56 -2.13 -11.95
N CYS A 143 -3.12 -2.90 -11.04
CA CYS A 143 -2.38 -3.46 -9.92
C CYS A 143 -1.31 -4.41 -10.47
N TRP A 144 -0.05 -4.30 -10.02
CA TRP A 144 1.05 -5.13 -10.50
C TRP A 144 0.70 -6.63 -10.48
N GLU A 145 0.02 -7.09 -9.44
CA GLU A 145 -0.38 -8.49 -9.29
C GLU A 145 -1.36 -8.96 -10.39
N ALA A 146 -2.18 -8.06 -10.93
CA ALA A 146 -3.16 -8.36 -11.99
C ALA A 146 -2.57 -8.26 -13.41
N MET A 147 -1.37 -7.69 -13.57
CA MET A 147 -0.70 -7.60 -14.88
C MET A 147 -0.34 -8.98 -15.38
N THR A 148 -0.66 -9.27 -16.65
CA THR A 148 -0.33 -10.54 -17.29
C THR A 148 1.11 -10.54 -17.80
N ASN A 149 1.79 -11.68 -17.67
CA ASN A 149 3.10 -11.91 -18.27
C ASN A 149 2.97 -12.95 -19.39
N VAL A 150 3.21 -12.54 -20.63
CA VAL A 150 3.07 -13.39 -21.83
C VAL A 150 4.06 -14.56 -21.87
N ASN A 151 5.17 -14.46 -21.15
CA ASN A 151 6.19 -15.51 -21.06
C ASN A 151 5.86 -16.56 -19.98
N LEU A 152 4.84 -16.29 -19.15
CA LEU A 152 4.48 -17.16 -18.05
C LEU A 152 3.53 -18.25 -18.52
N LYS A 153 3.87 -19.49 -18.23
CA LYS A 153 3.10 -20.69 -18.56
C LYS A 153 2.71 -21.45 -17.30
N ILE A 154 1.67 -22.28 -17.40
CA ILE A 154 1.19 -23.11 -16.28
C ILE A 154 2.31 -24.03 -15.75
N GLU A 155 3.19 -24.54 -16.64
CA GLU A 155 4.35 -25.38 -16.27
C GLU A 155 5.39 -24.63 -15.40
N ASN A 156 5.30 -23.31 -15.31
CA ASN A 156 6.12 -22.49 -14.40
C ASN A 156 5.51 -22.36 -13.00
N LEU A 157 4.39 -23.04 -12.75
CA LEU A 157 3.74 -23.07 -11.44
C LEU A 157 3.97 -24.41 -10.74
N ASP A 158 3.93 -24.40 -9.43
CA ASP A 158 4.03 -25.58 -8.55
C ASP A 158 2.63 -26.17 -8.36
N GLU A 159 2.35 -27.26 -9.05
CA GLU A 159 1.08 -27.97 -8.97
C GLU A 159 0.79 -28.47 -7.55
N ASN A 160 1.80 -28.92 -6.81
CA ASN A 160 1.63 -29.37 -5.43
C ASN A 160 1.17 -28.23 -4.50
N ALA A 161 1.73 -27.02 -4.70
CA ALA A 161 1.29 -25.83 -3.95
C ALA A 161 -0.15 -25.45 -4.31
N ILE A 162 -0.54 -25.50 -5.59
CA ILE A 162 -1.92 -25.26 -6.04
C ILE A 162 -2.87 -26.25 -5.39
N MET A 163 -2.59 -27.54 -5.49
CA MET A 163 -3.45 -28.60 -4.92
C MET A 163 -3.43 -28.58 -3.39
N GLY A 164 -2.35 -28.13 -2.77
CA GLY A 164 -2.26 -27.85 -1.33
C GLY A 164 -3.25 -26.77 -0.90
N ALA A 165 -3.29 -25.66 -1.64
CA ALA A 165 -4.22 -24.56 -1.43
C ALA A 165 -5.69 -24.99 -1.59
N VAL A 166 -5.98 -25.80 -2.62
CA VAL A 166 -7.32 -26.37 -2.85
C VAL A 166 -7.75 -27.27 -1.68
N ARG A 167 -6.89 -28.21 -1.27
CA ARG A 167 -7.18 -29.10 -0.12
C ARG A 167 -7.46 -28.32 1.16
N ALA A 168 -6.67 -27.30 1.45
CA ALA A 168 -6.88 -26.43 2.62
C ALA A 168 -8.21 -25.68 2.51
N GLY A 169 -8.54 -25.14 1.33
CA GLY A 169 -9.80 -24.43 1.09
C GLY A 169 -11.04 -25.33 1.22
N ILE A 170 -10.98 -26.57 0.79
CA ILE A 170 -12.05 -27.55 0.97
C ILE A 170 -12.20 -27.89 2.46
N ARG A 171 -11.10 -28.17 3.15
CA ARG A 171 -11.13 -28.48 4.59
C ARG A 171 -11.77 -27.36 5.43
N SER A 172 -11.50 -26.10 5.07
CA SER A 172 -12.09 -24.95 5.75
C SER A 172 -13.49 -24.56 5.27
N GLY A 173 -14.05 -25.26 4.30
CA GLY A 173 -15.36 -24.95 3.70
C GLY A 173 -15.37 -23.71 2.80
N ARG A 174 -14.20 -23.18 2.42
CA ARG A 174 -14.06 -22.00 1.57
C ARG A 174 -14.04 -22.33 0.07
N LEU A 175 -13.84 -23.59 -0.28
CA LEU A 175 -13.94 -24.14 -1.63
C LEU A 175 -14.85 -25.35 -1.67
N PRO A 176 -15.62 -25.55 -2.77
CA PRO A 176 -16.42 -26.75 -2.96
C PRO A 176 -15.55 -28.00 -3.05
N GLU A 177 -16.01 -29.14 -2.54
CA GLU A 177 -15.30 -30.43 -2.63
C GLU A 177 -14.99 -30.83 -4.07
N ALA A 178 -15.87 -30.50 -5.03
CA ALA A 178 -15.69 -30.82 -6.45
C ALA A 178 -14.40 -30.20 -7.02
N THR A 179 -13.90 -29.11 -6.45
CA THR A 179 -12.69 -28.39 -6.95
C THR A 179 -11.46 -29.30 -6.95
N ILE A 180 -11.37 -30.32 -6.10
CA ILE A 180 -10.23 -31.25 -6.06
C ILE A 180 -10.08 -32.08 -7.37
N ARG A 181 -11.15 -32.20 -8.15
CA ARG A 181 -11.21 -32.99 -9.38
C ARG A 181 -11.07 -32.13 -10.65
N GLU A 182 -10.94 -30.81 -10.47
CA GLU A 182 -10.83 -29.90 -11.59
C GLU A 182 -9.39 -29.84 -12.11
N GLU A 183 -9.26 -29.57 -13.40
CA GLU A 183 -7.97 -29.35 -14.04
C GLU A 183 -7.34 -28.04 -13.54
N ILE A 184 -6.01 -27.98 -13.51
CA ILE A 184 -5.26 -26.81 -13.04
C ILE A 184 -5.71 -25.48 -13.67
N PRO A 185 -5.96 -25.39 -15.02
CA PRO A 185 -6.47 -24.13 -15.60
C PRO A 185 -7.78 -23.65 -14.97
N ALA A 186 -8.73 -24.55 -14.76
CA ALA A 186 -10.04 -24.21 -14.15
C ALA A 186 -9.88 -23.72 -12.69
N ILE A 187 -8.97 -24.33 -11.93
CA ILE A 187 -8.64 -23.90 -10.55
C ILE A 187 -8.02 -22.49 -10.59
N LEU A 188 -7.10 -22.23 -11.51
CA LEU A 188 -6.46 -20.91 -11.65
C LEU A 188 -7.46 -19.83 -12.06
N GLU A 189 -8.43 -20.14 -12.94
CA GLU A 189 -9.54 -19.24 -13.28
C GLU A 189 -10.42 -18.93 -12.04
N LYS A 190 -10.77 -19.93 -11.24
CA LYS A 190 -11.49 -19.73 -9.97
C LYS A 190 -10.75 -18.87 -8.95
N PHE A 191 -9.43 -18.90 -9.01
CA PHE A 191 -8.57 -18.04 -8.19
C PHE A 191 -8.35 -16.65 -8.79
N ASN A 192 -8.89 -16.36 -9.99
CA ASN A 192 -8.64 -15.16 -10.78
C ASN A 192 -7.15 -14.97 -11.13
N LEU A 193 -6.43 -16.05 -11.34
CA LEU A 193 -5.00 -16.05 -11.68
C LEU A 193 -4.75 -16.33 -13.17
N LEU A 194 -5.73 -16.87 -13.87
CA LEU A 194 -5.74 -17.14 -15.31
C LEU A 194 -6.94 -16.42 -15.95
N TYR A 195 -6.68 -15.60 -16.96
CA TYR A 195 -7.71 -14.92 -17.74
C TYR A 195 -7.35 -14.94 -19.22
N ASP A 196 -8.27 -15.39 -20.07
CA ASP A 196 -8.08 -15.52 -21.51
C ASP A 196 -6.75 -16.26 -21.86
N GLY A 197 -6.49 -17.36 -21.16
CA GLY A 197 -5.29 -18.18 -21.33
C GLY A 197 -3.98 -17.54 -20.87
N LYS A 198 -4.03 -16.39 -20.21
CA LYS A 198 -2.86 -15.65 -19.71
C LYS A 198 -2.82 -15.62 -18.18
N LEU A 199 -1.67 -16.00 -17.64
CA LEU A 199 -1.41 -15.91 -16.20
C LEU A 199 -1.03 -14.48 -15.80
N ASN A 200 -1.51 -14.04 -14.64
CA ASN A 200 -1.10 -12.77 -14.03
C ASN A 200 0.09 -12.97 -13.08
N ASN A 201 0.69 -11.84 -12.62
CA ASN A 201 1.84 -11.89 -11.72
C ASN A 201 1.52 -12.50 -10.35
N ALA A 202 0.27 -12.41 -9.86
CA ALA A 202 -0.15 -13.06 -8.62
C ALA A 202 0.03 -14.59 -8.69
N ALA A 203 -0.15 -15.21 -9.85
CA ALA A 203 0.04 -16.64 -10.04
C ALA A 203 1.48 -17.07 -9.70
N VAL A 204 2.48 -16.26 -10.09
CA VAL A 204 3.89 -16.55 -9.77
C VAL A 204 4.19 -16.35 -8.29
N VAL A 205 3.71 -15.26 -7.72
CA VAL A 205 3.91 -14.99 -6.29
C VAL A 205 3.32 -16.11 -5.43
N LEU A 206 2.14 -16.62 -5.80
CA LEU A 206 1.45 -17.67 -5.05
C LEU A 206 1.99 -19.06 -5.34
N PHE A 207 2.28 -19.38 -6.61
CA PHE A 207 2.52 -20.75 -7.03
C PHE A 207 3.72 -20.94 -7.95
N GLY A 208 4.52 -19.89 -8.20
CA GLY A 208 5.68 -20.00 -9.08
C GLY A 208 6.72 -21.02 -8.59
N ASN A 209 7.40 -21.66 -9.55
CA ASN A 209 8.55 -22.54 -9.32
C ASN A 209 9.85 -21.99 -9.93
N LYS A 210 9.76 -20.92 -10.75
CA LYS A 210 10.89 -20.20 -11.37
C LYS A 210 10.72 -18.70 -11.16
N PHE A 211 11.79 -18.01 -10.74
CA PHE A 211 11.73 -16.62 -10.28
C PHE A 211 12.78 -15.72 -10.94
N TYR A 212 13.29 -16.09 -12.13
CA TYR A 212 14.29 -15.28 -12.83
C TYR A 212 13.79 -13.85 -13.09
N ASP A 213 12.55 -13.71 -13.58
CA ASP A 213 11.91 -12.45 -13.88
C ASP A 213 11.21 -11.83 -12.65
N TYR A 214 11.30 -12.49 -11.49
CA TYR A 214 10.62 -12.12 -10.24
C TYR A 214 11.60 -12.08 -9.05
N PRO A 215 12.68 -11.25 -9.12
CA PRO A 215 13.69 -11.18 -8.06
C PRO A 215 13.11 -10.73 -6.71
N GLN A 216 11.97 -10.05 -6.72
CA GLN A 216 11.25 -9.62 -5.51
C GLN A 216 10.56 -10.78 -4.77
N CYS A 217 10.37 -11.96 -5.36
CA CYS A 217 9.92 -13.16 -4.62
C CYS A 217 11.04 -13.70 -3.73
N LEU A 218 11.50 -12.84 -2.82
CA LEU A 218 12.68 -13.02 -1.97
C LEU A 218 12.32 -12.75 -0.52
N LEU A 219 12.78 -13.66 0.35
CA LEU A 219 12.81 -13.51 1.80
C LEU A 219 14.27 -13.41 2.26
N ARG A 220 14.59 -12.37 3.01
CA ARG A 220 15.90 -12.20 3.66
C ARG A 220 15.73 -12.51 5.15
N LEU A 221 16.58 -13.39 5.65
CA LEU A 221 16.57 -13.88 7.03
C LEU A 221 17.91 -13.58 7.67
N ALA A 222 17.91 -12.91 8.80
CA ALA A 222 19.12 -12.59 9.54
C ALA A 222 18.96 -12.83 11.03
N ARG A 223 19.93 -13.49 11.67
CA ARG A 223 20.11 -13.54 13.11
C ARG A 223 21.37 -12.76 13.44
N PHE A 224 21.22 -11.65 14.13
CA PHE A 224 22.32 -10.80 14.57
C PHE A 224 22.73 -11.16 16.01
N LYS A 225 23.98 -10.92 16.33
CA LYS A 225 24.48 -10.95 17.69
C LYS A 225 24.33 -9.59 18.33
N GLY A 226 23.79 -9.55 19.55
CA GLY A 226 23.49 -8.29 20.22
C GLY A 226 22.24 -7.62 19.66
N THR A 227 22.19 -6.29 19.80
CA THR A 227 21.02 -5.45 19.42
C THR A 227 21.24 -4.64 18.14
N GLY A 228 22.42 -4.73 17.52
CA GLY A 228 22.80 -4.05 16.29
C GLY A 228 22.92 -4.99 15.08
N LYS A 229 23.31 -4.42 13.92
CA LYS A 229 23.43 -5.15 12.64
C LYS A 229 24.91 -5.48 12.29
N GLU A 230 25.81 -5.43 13.26
CA GLU A 230 27.26 -5.51 13.02
C GLU A 230 27.74 -6.94 12.77
N GLU A 231 27.19 -7.93 13.48
CA GLU A 231 27.67 -9.32 13.40
C GLU A 231 26.50 -10.29 13.14
N PHE A 232 26.61 -11.08 12.06
CA PHE A 232 25.64 -12.13 11.74
C PHE A 232 25.98 -13.43 12.45
N ILE A 233 25.01 -14.04 13.10
CA ILE A 233 25.06 -15.44 13.56
C ILE A 233 24.58 -16.36 12.43
N ASP A 234 23.54 -15.93 11.71
CA ASP A 234 22.98 -16.65 10.55
C ASP A 234 22.44 -15.62 9.55
N ASN A 235 22.63 -15.87 8.25
CA ASN A 235 22.14 -15.02 7.18
C ASN A 235 21.74 -15.89 5.99
N GLN A 236 20.46 -15.85 5.63
CA GLN A 236 19.90 -16.65 4.56
C GLN A 236 19.09 -15.78 3.58
N ARG A 237 19.09 -16.20 2.33
CA ARG A 237 18.25 -15.64 1.28
C ARG A 237 17.47 -16.78 0.63
N VAL A 238 16.16 -16.72 0.71
CA VAL A 238 15.25 -17.75 0.17
C VAL A 238 14.42 -17.14 -0.93
N GLN A 239 14.47 -17.73 -2.12
CA GLN A 239 13.61 -17.35 -3.23
C GLN A 239 12.54 -18.41 -3.44
N GLY A 240 11.30 -17.98 -3.62
CA GLY A 240 10.17 -18.91 -3.74
C GLY A 240 8.82 -18.23 -3.82
N ASN A 241 7.78 -19.05 -3.98
CA ASN A 241 6.41 -18.63 -3.81
C ASN A 241 6.08 -18.39 -2.31
N ILE A 242 4.96 -17.73 -2.04
CA ILE A 242 4.58 -17.34 -0.67
C ILE A 242 4.57 -18.52 0.30
N TYR A 243 4.09 -19.69 -0.10
CA TYR A 243 4.03 -20.88 0.78
C TYR A 243 5.43 -21.31 1.21
N LYS A 244 6.34 -21.42 0.23
CA LYS A 244 7.76 -21.74 0.52
C LYS A 244 8.44 -20.67 1.37
N LEU A 245 8.15 -19.38 1.10
CA LEU A 245 8.73 -18.29 1.89
C LEU A 245 8.20 -18.27 3.31
N LEU A 246 6.89 -18.53 3.50
CA LEU A 246 6.27 -18.62 4.83
C LEU A 246 6.86 -19.79 5.63
N ASP A 247 6.99 -20.97 5.02
CA ASP A 247 7.59 -22.14 5.66
C ASP A 247 9.04 -21.85 6.07
N ALA A 248 9.83 -21.20 5.21
CA ALA A 248 11.19 -20.80 5.51
C ALA A 248 11.28 -19.80 6.67
N ALA A 249 10.36 -18.82 6.72
CA ALA A 249 10.26 -17.86 7.80
C ALA A 249 9.98 -18.57 9.14
N MET A 250 8.99 -19.46 9.16
CA MET A 250 8.61 -20.20 10.37
C MET A 250 9.73 -21.12 10.83
N ALA A 251 10.40 -21.84 9.91
CA ALA A 251 11.56 -22.68 10.24
C ALA A 251 12.71 -21.85 10.83
N PHE A 252 12.93 -20.62 10.33
CA PHE A 252 13.96 -19.73 10.84
C PHE A 252 13.64 -19.24 12.27
N PHE A 253 12.39 -18.93 12.57
CA PHE A 253 11.95 -18.60 13.93
C PHE A 253 12.17 -19.78 14.89
N PHE A 254 11.75 -21.00 14.52
CA PHE A 254 11.97 -22.18 15.35
C PHE A 254 13.45 -22.49 15.59
N LYS A 255 14.32 -22.16 14.64
CA LYS A 255 15.77 -22.35 14.78
C LYS A 255 16.42 -21.36 15.76
N HIS A 256 15.94 -20.12 15.80
CA HIS A 256 16.65 -19.02 16.45
C HIS A 256 15.96 -18.41 17.66
N LEU A 257 14.65 -18.68 17.86
CA LEU A 257 13.93 -18.23 19.05
C LEU A 257 13.98 -19.27 20.16
N SER A 258 14.07 -18.81 21.39
CA SER A 258 14.01 -19.68 22.56
C SER A 258 12.64 -20.36 22.64
N ILE A 259 12.64 -21.62 23.04
CA ILE A 259 11.42 -22.40 23.31
C ILE A 259 11.29 -22.51 24.82
N SER A 260 10.22 -21.93 25.38
CA SER A 260 9.83 -22.16 26.77
C SER A 260 8.84 -23.31 26.82
N GLY A 261 9.00 -24.19 27.82
CA GLY A 261 8.07 -25.30 28.06
C GLY A 261 7.28 -25.07 29.33
N LYS A 262 5.95 -24.95 29.24
CA LYS A 262 5.04 -24.94 30.37
C LYS A 262 4.42 -26.32 30.51
N ILE A 263 4.47 -26.90 31.70
CA ILE A 263 3.81 -28.18 31.97
C ILE A 263 2.43 -27.88 32.52
N GLU A 264 1.38 -28.19 31.73
CA GLU A 264 -0.01 -28.17 32.20
C GLU A 264 -0.55 -29.60 32.25
N GLY A 265 -0.70 -30.14 33.46
CA GLY A 265 -1.12 -31.52 33.68
C GLY A 265 -0.09 -32.54 33.20
N LEU A 266 -0.47 -33.42 32.27
CA LEU A 266 0.39 -34.48 31.69
C LEU A 266 1.10 -34.04 30.39
N TYR A 267 0.81 -32.84 29.87
CA TYR A 267 1.34 -32.36 28.60
C TYR A 267 2.30 -31.20 28.83
N ARG A 268 3.40 -31.22 28.08
CA ARG A 268 4.32 -30.09 27.97
C ARG A 268 3.92 -29.29 26.74
N GLU A 269 3.46 -28.07 26.93
CA GLU A 269 3.27 -27.12 25.85
C GLU A 269 4.56 -26.36 25.62
N GLU A 270 5.09 -26.43 24.40
CA GLU A 270 6.26 -25.69 23.97
C GLU A 270 5.83 -24.44 23.21
N GLU A 271 6.31 -23.30 23.64
CA GLU A 271 5.98 -22.01 23.02
C GLU A 271 7.25 -21.22 22.75
N LEU A 272 7.32 -20.59 21.56
CA LEU A 272 8.40 -19.67 21.22
C LEU A 272 8.35 -18.43 22.12
N SER A 273 9.50 -17.81 22.36
CA SER A 273 9.63 -16.54 23.10
C SER A 273 8.75 -15.40 22.54
N ILE A 274 8.40 -15.48 21.26
CA ILE A 274 7.34 -14.70 20.63
C ILE A 274 6.32 -15.69 20.05
N PRO A 275 5.01 -15.51 20.30
CA PRO A 275 3.97 -16.47 19.90
C PRO A 275 4.01 -16.78 18.40
N TYR A 276 4.00 -18.07 18.07
CA TYR A 276 3.98 -18.55 16.69
C TYR A 276 2.88 -17.89 15.83
N LYS A 277 1.67 -17.76 16.40
CA LYS A 277 0.53 -17.16 15.68
C LYS A 277 0.76 -15.69 15.34
N ALA A 278 1.39 -14.93 16.24
CA ALA A 278 1.71 -13.52 16.01
C ALA A 278 2.77 -13.35 14.91
N LEU A 279 3.85 -14.16 14.96
CA LEU A 279 4.89 -14.14 13.93
C LEU A 279 4.36 -14.54 12.56
N ARG A 280 3.55 -15.63 12.51
CA ARG A 280 2.94 -16.09 11.27
C ARG A 280 2.03 -15.04 10.65
N GLU A 281 1.18 -14.40 11.44
CA GLU A 281 0.27 -13.35 10.99
C GLU A 281 1.06 -12.13 10.46
N SER A 282 2.12 -11.72 11.15
CA SER A 282 2.98 -10.63 10.69
C SER A 282 3.64 -10.93 9.34
N CYS A 283 4.11 -12.17 9.13
CA CYS A 283 4.66 -12.60 7.83
C CYS A 283 3.60 -12.58 6.72
N ILE A 284 2.39 -13.08 6.98
CA ILE A 284 1.30 -13.09 6.01
C ILE A 284 0.94 -11.64 5.63
N ASN A 285 0.82 -10.75 6.61
CA ASN A 285 0.56 -9.34 6.38
C ASN A 285 1.67 -8.70 5.53
N ALA A 286 2.95 -9.00 5.80
CA ALA A 286 4.07 -8.53 5.00
C ALA A 286 3.95 -8.99 3.54
N PHE A 287 3.56 -10.24 3.26
CA PHE A 287 3.33 -10.73 1.91
C PHE A 287 2.11 -10.13 1.23
N CYS A 288 1.02 -9.87 1.96
CA CYS A 288 -0.22 -9.28 1.40
C CYS A 288 -0.10 -7.78 1.12
N HIS A 289 0.69 -7.06 1.92
CA HIS A 289 0.72 -5.59 1.88
C HIS A 289 1.98 -5.00 1.24
N ARG A 290 2.95 -5.82 0.84
CA ARG A 290 4.17 -5.31 0.20
C ARG A 290 3.94 -4.79 -1.21
N ALA A 291 4.79 -3.85 -1.64
CA ALA A 291 4.83 -3.34 -3.00
C ALA A 291 5.66 -4.27 -3.91
N TYR A 292 4.99 -5.17 -4.65
CA TYR A 292 5.64 -6.10 -5.57
C TYR A 292 6.16 -5.45 -6.86
N GLY A 293 5.73 -4.24 -7.21
CA GLY A 293 6.14 -3.56 -8.43
C GLY A 293 7.61 -3.13 -8.48
N HIS A 294 8.32 -3.19 -7.35
CA HIS A 294 9.74 -2.85 -7.27
C HIS A 294 10.61 -4.11 -7.28
N PRO A 295 11.45 -4.34 -8.33
CA PRO A 295 12.29 -5.53 -8.43
C PRO A 295 13.27 -5.73 -7.27
N GLY A 296 13.75 -4.65 -6.66
CA GLY A 296 14.64 -4.68 -5.51
C GLY A 296 13.96 -4.95 -4.16
N SER A 297 12.63 -5.07 -4.13
CA SER A 297 11.87 -5.27 -2.90
C SER A 297 11.99 -6.70 -2.38
N SER A 298 11.86 -6.88 -1.07
CA SER A 298 11.85 -8.19 -0.40
C SER A 298 11.07 -8.09 0.90
N VAL A 299 10.76 -9.23 1.51
CA VAL A 299 10.44 -9.30 2.93
C VAL A 299 11.72 -9.57 3.68
N GLY A 300 11.97 -8.87 4.77
CA GLY A 300 13.11 -9.04 5.66
C GLY A 300 12.64 -9.50 7.04
N ILE A 301 13.36 -10.47 7.62
CA ILE A 301 13.20 -10.89 9.02
C ILE A 301 14.56 -10.77 9.69
N ALA A 302 14.62 -9.96 10.74
CA ALA A 302 15.82 -9.77 11.54
C ALA A 302 15.53 -10.15 12.99
N ILE A 303 16.31 -11.10 13.52
CA ILE A 303 16.23 -11.54 14.91
C ILE A 303 17.48 -11.01 15.65
N TYR A 304 17.26 -10.23 16.70
CA TYR A 304 18.27 -9.68 17.59
C TYR A 304 18.19 -10.36 18.97
N ASP A 305 19.05 -9.99 19.89
CA ASP A 305 18.99 -10.53 21.24
C ASP A 305 17.83 -9.96 22.07
N ASP A 306 17.30 -8.79 21.69
CA ASP A 306 16.22 -8.08 22.39
C ASP A 306 14.88 -8.04 21.63
N ARG A 307 14.86 -8.38 20.31
CA ARG A 307 13.66 -8.23 19.49
C ARG A 307 13.69 -9.03 18.19
N VAL A 308 12.53 -9.11 17.55
CA VAL A 308 12.36 -9.55 16.16
C VAL A 308 11.76 -8.40 15.35
N GLU A 309 12.33 -8.12 14.18
CA GLU A 309 11.81 -7.16 13.20
C GLU A 309 11.36 -7.92 11.94
N ILE A 310 10.14 -7.62 11.45
CA ILE A 310 9.62 -8.13 10.17
C ILE A 310 9.31 -6.93 9.31
N GLU A 311 10.05 -6.76 8.20
CA GLU A 311 9.95 -5.60 7.31
C GLU A 311 9.53 -5.97 5.90
N HIS A 312 8.84 -5.05 5.21
CA HIS A 312 8.56 -5.15 3.78
C HIS A 312 8.57 -3.77 3.13
N THR A 313 8.85 -3.72 1.82
CA THR A 313 8.66 -2.50 1.02
C THR A 313 7.18 -2.19 0.85
N GLY A 314 6.83 -0.92 0.96
CA GLY A 314 5.47 -0.42 0.81
C GLY A 314 5.16 0.69 1.80
N THR A 315 3.93 1.16 1.76
CA THR A 315 3.40 2.17 2.65
C THR A 315 2.03 1.72 3.18
N PHE A 316 1.58 2.29 4.28
CA PHE A 316 0.17 2.16 4.64
C PHE A 316 -0.71 2.86 3.61
N PRO A 317 -1.96 2.37 3.37
CA PRO A 317 -2.96 3.12 2.61
C PRO A 317 -3.10 4.55 3.16
N ALA A 318 -3.39 5.51 2.27
CA ALA A 318 -3.41 6.93 2.64
C ALA A 318 -4.42 7.29 3.75
N ASP A 319 -5.46 6.46 3.93
CA ASP A 319 -6.49 6.58 4.95
C ASP A 319 -6.15 5.82 6.26
N VAL A 320 -5.01 5.11 6.31
CA VAL A 320 -4.56 4.34 7.47
C VAL A 320 -3.40 5.08 8.14
N THR A 321 -3.64 5.61 9.33
CA THR A 321 -2.61 6.12 10.23
C THR A 321 -2.22 5.06 11.26
N LEU A 322 -1.05 5.19 11.88
CA LEU A 322 -0.64 4.29 12.97
C LEU A 322 -1.67 4.23 14.10
N GLU A 323 -2.32 5.36 14.41
CA GLU A 323 -3.37 5.44 15.43
C GLU A 323 -4.64 4.67 15.02
N ASN A 324 -5.00 4.71 13.73
CA ASN A 324 -6.19 4.02 13.21
C ASN A 324 -5.91 2.54 12.95
N LEU A 325 -4.64 2.16 12.74
CA LEU A 325 -4.22 0.78 12.55
C LEU A 325 -4.56 -0.12 13.75
N LEU A 326 -4.50 0.45 14.96
CA LEU A 326 -4.80 -0.24 16.23
C LEU A 326 -6.30 -0.31 16.57
N LYS A 327 -7.15 0.41 15.81
CA LYS A 327 -8.61 0.39 15.95
C LYS A 327 -9.23 -0.59 14.96
N GLU A 328 -10.50 -0.92 15.16
CA GLU A 328 -11.24 -1.69 14.15
C GLU A 328 -11.24 -0.95 12.81
N HIS A 329 -10.68 -1.56 11.80
CA HIS A 329 -10.63 -1.05 10.43
C HIS A 329 -10.89 -2.17 9.42
N HIS A 330 -11.42 -1.80 8.26
CA HIS A 330 -11.56 -2.74 7.16
C HIS A 330 -10.17 -3.02 6.56
N SER A 331 -9.84 -4.30 6.43
CA SER A 331 -8.62 -4.71 5.73
C SER A 331 -8.70 -4.30 4.26
N LYS A 332 -7.73 -3.51 3.81
CA LYS A 332 -7.55 -3.12 2.40
C LYS A 332 -6.19 -3.64 1.94
N PRO A 333 -6.08 -4.91 1.54
CA PRO A 333 -4.81 -5.45 1.09
C PRO A 333 -4.33 -4.72 -0.17
N GLN A 334 -3.04 -4.41 -0.24
CA GLN A 334 -2.44 -3.80 -1.42
C GLN A 334 -2.43 -4.78 -2.60
N ASN A 335 -2.45 -6.08 -2.32
CA ASN A 335 -2.52 -7.16 -3.31
C ASN A 335 -3.77 -8.02 -3.08
N PRO A 336 -4.96 -7.55 -3.52
CA PRO A 336 -6.23 -8.21 -3.26
C PRO A 336 -6.38 -9.60 -3.91
N LEU A 337 -5.74 -9.86 -5.06
CA LEU A 337 -5.76 -11.20 -5.69
C LEU A 337 -4.98 -12.20 -4.83
N ILE A 338 -3.77 -11.83 -4.41
CA ILE A 338 -2.94 -12.63 -3.51
C ILE A 338 -3.70 -12.90 -2.20
N ALA A 339 -4.23 -11.84 -1.56
CA ALA A 339 -4.98 -11.95 -0.33
C ALA A 339 -6.22 -12.86 -0.45
N ASN A 340 -6.97 -12.78 -1.57
CA ASN A 340 -8.13 -13.62 -1.83
C ASN A 340 -7.77 -15.12 -1.92
N VAL A 341 -6.65 -15.45 -2.60
CA VAL A 341 -6.20 -16.85 -2.68
C VAL A 341 -5.72 -17.35 -1.32
N LEU A 342 -4.95 -16.54 -0.57
CA LEU A 342 -4.51 -16.89 0.78
C LEU A 342 -5.70 -17.05 1.73
N TYR A 343 -6.75 -16.24 1.59
CA TYR A 343 -8.00 -16.44 2.31
C TYR A 343 -8.66 -17.77 1.92
N LYS A 344 -8.86 -18.02 0.63
CA LYS A 344 -9.47 -19.28 0.16
C LYS A 344 -8.69 -20.52 0.59
N SER A 345 -7.38 -20.43 0.74
CA SER A 345 -6.50 -21.51 1.18
C SER A 345 -6.22 -21.56 2.70
N GLU A 346 -7.04 -20.91 3.51
CA GLU A 346 -6.95 -20.94 4.99
C GLU A 346 -5.63 -20.38 5.57
N ILE A 347 -4.89 -19.62 4.76
CA ILE A 347 -3.64 -18.98 5.20
C ILE A 347 -3.94 -17.65 5.89
N LEU A 348 -4.83 -16.85 5.28
CA LEU A 348 -5.25 -15.54 5.77
C LEU A 348 -6.64 -15.63 6.40
N GLU A 349 -6.82 -14.97 7.55
CA GLU A 349 -8.14 -14.73 8.12
C GLU A 349 -8.75 -13.45 7.53
N SER A 350 -10.09 -13.39 7.47
CA SER A 350 -10.82 -12.21 6.98
C SER A 350 -11.11 -11.20 8.09
N TRP A 351 -11.54 -9.98 7.69
CA TRP A 351 -12.11 -8.96 8.56
C TRP A 351 -11.14 -8.11 9.38
N GLY A 352 -9.87 -7.98 8.99
CA GLY A 352 -8.93 -7.06 9.67
C GLY A 352 -8.58 -7.47 11.11
N ARG A 353 -8.75 -8.75 11.47
CA ARG A 353 -8.47 -9.25 12.82
C ARG A 353 -7.00 -9.54 13.09
N GLY A 354 -6.14 -9.50 12.08
CA GLY A 354 -4.74 -9.91 12.17
C GLY A 354 -3.95 -9.12 13.22
N ILE A 355 -4.12 -7.80 13.26
CA ILE A 355 -3.44 -6.95 14.25
C ILE A 355 -3.94 -7.27 15.66
N GLY A 356 -5.27 -7.40 15.85
CA GLY A 356 -5.84 -7.78 17.13
C GLY A 356 -5.37 -9.17 17.61
N LEU A 357 -5.17 -10.11 16.67
CA LEU A 357 -4.60 -11.43 16.96
C LEU A 357 -3.16 -11.29 17.46
N MET A 358 -2.30 -10.55 16.76
CA MET A 358 -0.91 -10.33 17.18
C MET A 358 -0.82 -9.72 18.56
N MET A 359 -1.62 -8.68 18.84
CA MET A 359 -1.71 -8.03 20.15
C MET A 359 -2.18 -9.00 21.25
N SER A 360 -3.26 -9.75 21.00
CA SER A 360 -3.82 -10.67 21.99
C SER A 360 -2.89 -11.83 22.30
N GLU A 361 -2.18 -12.37 21.31
CA GLU A 361 -1.22 -13.44 21.51
C GLU A 361 -0.01 -12.97 22.33
N CYS A 362 0.52 -11.76 22.07
CA CYS A 362 1.60 -11.19 22.87
C CYS A 362 1.16 -10.95 24.31
N ARG A 363 -0.02 -10.37 24.54
CA ARG A 363 -0.59 -10.21 25.89
C ARG A 363 -0.77 -11.55 26.63
N ARG A 364 -1.21 -12.59 25.92
CA ARG A 364 -1.43 -13.94 26.50
C ARG A 364 -0.17 -14.52 27.11
N VAL A 365 0.99 -14.29 26.52
CA VAL A 365 2.28 -14.79 27.00
C VAL A 365 3.04 -13.79 27.88
N GLY A 366 2.53 -12.58 28.06
CA GLY A 366 3.11 -11.57 28.95
C GLY A 366 4.25 -10.75 28.35
N ILE A 367 4.43 -10.76 27.02
CA ILE A 367 5.40 -9.89 26.33
C ILE A 367 4.76 -8.59 25.85
N PRO A 368 5.54 -7.53 25.57
CA PRO A 368 5.04 -6.28 25.00
C PRO A 368 4.28 -6.50 23.70
N GLU A 369 3.26 -5.68 23.48
CA GLU A 369 2.54 -5.65 22.21
C GLU A 369 3.47 -5.23 21.07
N PRO A 370 3.24 -5.73 19.82
CA PRO A 370 4.08 -5.37 18.69
C PRO A 370 3.94 -3.88 18.33
N GLU A 371 5.07 -3.27 18.01
CA GLU A 371 5.17 -1.90 17.52
C GLU A 371 5.14 -1.88 16.00
N PHE A 372 4.39 -0.95 15.39
CA PHE A 372 4.30 -0.77 13.95
C PHE A 372 5.00 0.53 13.54
N HIS A 373 5.81 0.47 12.51
CA HIS A 373 6.61 1.60 12.03
C HIS A 373 6.54 1.73 10.52
N THR A 374 6.75 2.95 10.00
CA THR A 374 6.94 3.24 8.58
C THR A 374 7.82 4.47 8.40
N ASP A 375 8.62 4.48 7.34
CA ASP A 375 9.40 5.65 6.89
C ASP A 375 8.87 6.22 5.56
N GLY A 376 7.70 5.72 5.09
CA GLY A 376 7.11 6.09 3.81
C GLY A 376 7.58 5.24 2.62
N SER A 377 8.57 4.36 2.81
CA SER A 377 9.07 3.42 1.79
C SER A 377 9.02 1.98 2.28
N PHE A 378 9.17 1.81 3.58
CA PHE A 378 9.12 0.52 4.28
C PHE A 378 8.09 0.56 5.39
N VAL A 379 7.53 -0.60 5.67
CA VAL A 379 6.73 -0.90 6.86
C VAL A 379 7.42 -2.02 7.60
N TRP A 380 7.55 -1.88 8.92
CA TRP A 380 8.08 -2.96 9.76
C TRP A 380 7.34 -3.08 11.08
N VAL A 381 7.31 -4.30 11.59
CA VAL A 381 6.72 -4.69 12.87
C VAL A 381 7.82 -5.16 13.79
N VAL A 382 7.85 -4.67 15.03
CA VAL A 382 8.85 -5.01 16.05
C VAL A 382 8.16 -5.77 17.18
N PHE A 383 8.63 -6.97 17.45
CA PHE A 383 8.27 -7.78 18.62
C PHE A 383 9.43 -7.78 19.59
N ARG A 384 9.22 -7.29 20.82
CA ARG A 384 10.24 -7.29 21.88
C ARG A 384 10.11 -8.50 22.78
N TYR A 385 11.26 -9.02 23.23
CA TYR A 385 11.28 -9.99 24.31
C TYR A 385 10.98 -9.28 25.64
N GLU A 386 10.53 -10.03 26.64
CA GLU A 386 10.58 -9.56 28.03
C GLU A 386 12.04 -9.33 28.41
N GLU A 387 12.38 -8.19 29.02
CA GLU A 387 13.69 -8.01 29.63
C GLU A 387 13.82 -9.08 30.73
N GLU A 388 14.72 -10.05 30.56
CA GLU A 388 15.11 -10.90 31.66
C GLU A 388 15.63 -10.00 32.77
N ASN A 389 14.90 -9.96 33.89
CA ASN A 389 15.32 -9.32 35.11
C ASN A 389 16.59 -10.00 35.61
N THR A 390 17.76 -9.55 35.16
CA THR A 390 19.10 -10.04 35.56
C THR A 390 19.40 -9.82 37.05
N ASN A 391 18.39 -9.48 37.87
CA ASN A 391 18.48 -9.23 39.32
C ASN A 391 17.89 -10.38 40.15
N LYS A 392 18.15 -11.64 39.80
CA LYS A 392 17.90 -12.77 40.75
C LYS A 392 19.08 -13.76 40.76
N HIS A 393 20.23 -13.29 41.17
CA HIS A 393 21.16 -14.14 41.94
C HIS A 393 21.24 -13.61 43.38
N PRO A 394 20.64 -14.26 44.35
CA PRO A 394 21.00 -14.04 45.71
C PRO A 394 22.39 -14.65 45.89
N THR A 395 23.39 -13.82 46.16
CA THR A 395 24.62 -14.25 46.77
C THR A 395 24.34 -14.94 48.09
N SER A 396 24.65 -16.18 48.19
CA SER A 396 24.91 -16.88 49.44
C SER A 396 26.08 -17.81 49.24
#